data_1909c331263a826276e2a6705d421ef4
#
_entry.id   1909c331263a826276e2a6705d421ef4
#
_cell.length_a   1.000
_cell.length_b   1.000
_cell.length_c   1.000
_cell.angle_alpha   90.00
_cell.angle_beta   90.00
_cell.angle_gamma   90.00
#
_symmetry.space_group_name_H-M   'P 1'
#
loop_
_entity.id
_entity.type
_entity.pdbx_description
1 polymer ?
#
loop_
_entity_poly.entity_id
_entity_poly.type
_entity_poly.pdbx_seq_one_letter_code
_entity_poly.pdbx_strand_id
1 'polypeptide(L)'
;QASSILEPNGLVMVLEPLNWYRNHPGLFLKESPQAFNICKAVNSPSCKILFDIYHQQIQEGNLIPNIEKCWDEIGYFQIGDNPGRKEPTTGEINYKNIFKYIHGRRFNGILGMEHGNSKPDKAGELAVIEAYKSVDSFM
;
A
#
# COMPACT_ATOMS: atom_id res chain seq x y z
N GLN A 1 11.85 -11.35 18.61
CA GLN A 1 13.28 -11.50 18.26
C GLN A 1 13.70 -10.45 17.23
N ALA A 2 13.02 -10.27 16.07
CA ALA A 2 13.40 -9.25 15.08
C ALA A 2 13.43 -7.84 15.67
N SER A 3 12.41 -7.45 16.43
CA SER A 3 12.29 -6.13 17.02
C SER A 3 13.46 -5.73 17.89
N SER A 4 14.00 -6.64 18.69
CA SER A 4 15.18 -6.37 19.55
C SER A 4 16.48 -6.06 18.75
N ILE A 5 16.49 -6.41 17.47
CA ILE A 5 17.59 -6.09 16.55
C ILE A 5 17.28 -4.80 15.78
N LEU A 6 16.04 -4.64 15.34
CA LEU A 6 15.64 -3.54 14.46
C LEU A 6 15.49 -2.19 15.18
N GLU A 7 14.86 -2.20 16.36
CA GLU A 7 14.60 -0.98 17.13
C GLU A 7 15.87 -0.16 17.45
N PRO A 8 16.95 -0.75 17.98
CA PRO A 8 18.16 0.00 18.27
C PRO A 8 18.83 0.60 17.02
N ASN A 9 18.53 0.05 15.85
CA ASN A 9 19.11 0.49 14.58
C ASN A 9 18.16 1.41 13.77
N GLY A 10 17.02 1.77 14.33
CA GLY A 10 16.04 2.62 13.64
C GLY A 10 15.44 2.01 12.38
N LEU A 11 15.44 0.68 12.27
CA LEU A 11 14.93 -0.05 11.10
C LEU A 11 13.49 -0.51 11.36
N VAL A 12 12.67 -0.48 10.30
CA VAL A 12 11.29 -0.95 10.33
C VAL A 12 11.12 -2.12 9.37
N MET A 13 10.68 -3.26 9.89
CA MET A 13 10.20 -4.38 9.10
C MET A 13 8.71 -4.18 8.82
N VAL A 14 8.31 -4.33 7.58
CA VAL A 14 6.90 -4.25 7.21
C VAL A 14 6.35 -5.62 6.81
N LEU A 15 5.12 -5.91 7.22
CA LEU A 15 4.37 -7.10 6.88
C LEU A 15 3.39 -6.75 5.77
N GLU A 16 3.45 -7.48 4.66
CA GLU A 16 2.59 -7.26 3.51
C GLU A 16 1.52 -8.35 3.39
N PRO A 17 0.24 -8.02 3.60
CA PRO A 17 -0.87 -8.90 3.21
C PRO A 17 -0.99 -8.95 1.68
N LEU A 18 -0.97 -10.14 1.12
CA LEU A 18 -0.97 -10.37 -0.32
C LEU A 18 -2.28 -11.02 -0.79
N ASN A 19 -2.80 -10.60 -1.94
CA ASN A 19 -4.04 -11.18 -2.43
C ASN A 19 -3.91 -12.66 -2.77
N TRP A 20 -4.84 -13.44 -2.24
CA TRP A 20 -4.97 -14.87 -2.49
C TRP A 20 -5.56 -15.18 -3.87
N TYR A 21 -6.55 -14.39 -4.27
CA TYR A 21 -7.41 -14.73 -5.41
C TYR A 21 -6.70 -14.70 -6.76
N ARG A 22 -5.63 -13.97 -6.90
CA ARG A 22 -4.97 -13.79 -8.20
C ARG A 22 -3.47 -14.07 -8.17
N ASN A 23 -2.73 -13.47 -7.26
CA ASN A 23 -1.27 -13.44 -7.35
C ASN A 23 -0.58 -14.43 -6.42
N HIS A 24 -1.13 -14.67 -5.23
CA HIS A 24 -0.44 -15.40 -4.17
C HIS A 24 -1.32 -16.46 -3.49
N PRO A 25 -1.89 -17.42 -4.24
CA PRO A 25 -2.70 -18.48 -3.63
C PRO A 25 -1.85 -19.31 -2.67
N GLY A 26 -2.38 -19.63 -1.50
CA GLY A 26 -1.71 -20.44 -0.49
C GLY A 26 -0.98 -19.66 0.59
N LEU A 27 -0.83 -18.34 0.49
CA LEU A 27 -0.20 -17.55 1.54
C LEU A 27 -1.14 -17.33 2.73
N PHE A 28 -0.57 -17.39 3.94
CA PHE A 28 -1.30 -17.18 5.17
C PHE A 28 -1.77 -15.73 5.34
N LEU A 29 -0.84 -14.77 5.17
CA LEU A 29 -1.11 -13.36 5.39
C LEU A 29 -1.73 -12.72 4.14
N LYS A 30 -3.05 -12.51 4.17
CA LYS A 30 -3.80 -12.00 3.02
C LYS A 30 -4.72 -10.82 3.31
N GLU A 31 -5.07 -10.61 4.58
CA GLU A 31 -6.04 -9.57 4.97
C GLU A 31 -5.38 -8.52 5.86
N SER A 32 -5.76 -7.25 5.68
CA SER A 32 -5.22 -6.15 6.48
C SER A 32 -5.51 -6.29 7.98
N PRO A 33 -6.69 -6.79 8.45
CA PRO A 33 -6.90 -7.05 9.87
C PRO A 33 -5.99 -8.14 10.46
N GLN A 34 -5.57 -9.12 9.66
CA GLN A 34 -4.60 -10.13 10.13
C GLN A 34 -3.25 -9.47 10.44
N ALA A 35 -2.72 -8.65 9.49
CA ALA A 35 -1.48 -7.92 9.71
C ALA A 35 -1.58 -6.96 10.89
N PHE A 36 -2.70 -6.24 11.01
CA PHE A 36 -2.95 -5.33 12.13
C PHE A 36 -2.85 -6.05 13.49
N ASN A 37 -3.52 -7.18 13.63
CA ASN A 37 -3.49 -7.96 14.86
C ASN A 37 -2.08 -8.48 15.17
N ILE A 38 -1.31 -8.88 14.16
CA ILE A 38 0.08 -9.30 14.34
C ILE A 38 0.94 -8.13 14.82
N CYS A 39 0.88 -6.96 14.17
CA CYS A 39 1.63 -5.77 14.57
C CYS A 39 1.26 -5.33 16.00
N LYS A 40 -0.03 -5.32 16.35
CA LYS A 40 -0.49 -5.02 17.71
C LYS A 40 0.03 -6.03 18.74
N ALA A 41 0.05 -7.31 18.42
CA ALA A 41 0.57 -8.35 19.31
C ALA A 41 2.09 -8.26 19.48
N VAL A 42 2.84 -7.88 18.43
CA VAL A 42 4.28 -7.61 18.52
C VAL A 42 4.57 -6.36 19.33
N ASN A 43 3.71 -5.35 19.23
CA ASN A 43 3.80 -4.08 19.97
C ASN A 43 5.17 -3.40 19.86
N SER A 44 5.67 -3.24 18.62
CA SER A 44 6.97 -2.66 18.32
C SER A 44 6.86 -1.60 17.22
N PRO A 45 7.55 -0.45 17.36
CA PRO A 45 7.62 0.54 16.29
C PRO A 45 8.36 0.02 15.04
N SER A 46 9.14 -1.05 15.20
CA SER A 46 9.89 -1.70 14.11
C SER A 46 9.13 -2.84 13.43
N CYS A 47 7.85 -3.03 13.73
CA CYS A 47 6.98 -4.01 13.07
C CYS A 47 5.70 -3.31 12.64
N LYS A 48 5.55 -3.03 11.36
CA LYS A 48 4.43 -2.28 10.78
C LYS A 48 3.84 -2.99 9.57
N ILE A 49 2.73 -2.47 9.06
CA ILE A 49 2.06 -2.97 7.87
C ILE A 49 2.63 -2.25 6.64
N LEU A 50 2.92 -2.98 5.60
CA LEU A 50 2.92 -2.51 4.22
C LEU A 50 1.50 -2.71 3.68
N PHE A 51 0.78 -1.63 3.45
CA PHE A 51 -0.55 -1.68 2.86
C PHE A 51 -0.44 -1.49 1.35
N ASP A 52 -0.40 -2.59 0.60
CA ASP A 52 -0.45 -2.54 -0.87
C ASP A 52 -1.91 -2.38 -1.31
N ILE A 53 -2.19 -1.24 -1.91
CA ILE A 53 -3.54 -0.85 -2.33
C ILE A 53 -4.06 -1.78 -3.44
N TYR A 54 -3.19 -2.23 -4.35
CA TYR A 54 -3.54 -3.19 -5.39
C TYR A 54 -3.93 -4.55 -4.80
N HIS A 55 -3.11 -5.07 -3.87
CA HIS A 55 -3.41 -6.35 -3.24
C HIS A 55 -4.69 -6.30 -2.42
N GLN A 56 -4.89 -5.24 -1.66
CA GLN A 56 -6.07 -5.13 -0.82
C GLN A 56 -7.34 -4.82 -1.61
N GLN A 57 -7.24 -4.15 -2.77
CA GLN A 57 -8.39 -4.01 -3.67
C GLN A 57 -8.92 -5.37 -4.13
N ILE A 58 -8.03 -6.27 -4.52
CA ILE A 58 -8.40 -7.62 -4.99
C ILE A 58 -8.90 -8.49 -3.84
N GLN A 59 -8.26 -8.40 -2.69
CA GLN A 59 -8.53 -9.30 -1.56
C GLN A 59 -9.77 -8.90 -0.76
N GLU A 60 -9.90 -7.61 -0.45
CA GLU A 60 -10.88 -7.12 0.52
C GLU A 60 -11.81 -6.05 -0.08
N GLY A 61 -11.34 -5.26 -1.05
CA GLY A 61 -12.02 -4.04 -1.44
C GLY A 61 -12.11 -3.04 -0.27
N ASN A 62 -13.12 -2.17 -0.29
CA ASN A 62 -13.44 -1.27 0.83
C ASN A 62 -12.21 -0.54 1.41
N LEU A 63 -11.33 -0.05 0.51
CA LEU A 63 -9.96 0.38 0.82
C LEU A 63 -9.87 1.45 1.93
N ILE A 64 -10.57 2.57 1.80
CA ILE A 64 -10.46 3.67 2.77
C ILE A 64 -10.87 3.24 4.18
N PRO A 65 -12.01 2.55 4.40
CA PRO A 65 -12.34 2.03 5.72
C PRO A 65 -11.34 1.01 6.28
N ASN A 66 -10.72 0.19 5.42
CA ASN A 66 -9.69 -0.76 5.86
C ASN A 66 -8.39 -0.05 6.21
N ILE A 67 -7.98 0.96 5.45
CA ILE A 67 -6.85 1.84 5.80
C ILE A 67 -7.11 2.52 7.15
N GLU A 68 -8.32 3.03 7.38
CA GLU A 68 -8.68 3.68 8.65
C GLU A 68 -8.54 2.75 9.86
N LYS A 69 -9.06 1.52 9.73
CA LYS A 69 -8.97 0.52 10.81
C LYS A 69 -7.55 0.12 11.15
N CYS A 70 -6.65 0.12 10.16
CA CYS A 70 -5.27 -0.32 10.32
C CYS A 70 -4.29 0.85 10.52
N TRP A 71 -4.78 2.10 10.53
CA TRP A 71 -3.99 3.32 10.43
C TRP A 71 -2.76 3.35 11.33
N ASP A 72 -2.90 3.05 12.61
CA ASP A 72 -1.83 3.18 13.60
C ASP A 72 -0.67 2.19 13.39
N GLU A 73 -0.92 1.16 12.61
CA GLU A 73 0.09 0.14 12.32
C GLU A 73 0.61 0.20 10.86
N ILE A 74 0.10 1.11 10.02
CA ILE A 74 0.61 1.25 8.65
C ILE A 74 1.90 2.06 8.67
N GLY A 75 3.00 1.44 8.18
CA GLY A 75 4.30 2.09 8.02
C GLY A 75 4.68 2.42 6.58
N TYR A 76 3.99 1.81 5.60
CA TYR A 76 4.32 1.96 4.19
C TYR A 76 3.10 1.65 3.33
N PHE A 77 2.92 2.40 2.25
CA PHE A 77 1.92 2.09 1.22
C PHE A 77 2.58 1.66 -0.08
N GLN A 78 1.96 0.74 -0.79
CA GLN A 78 2.29 0.43 -2.19
C GLN A 78 1.12 0.74 -3.12
N ILE A 79 1.48 1.17 -4.33
CA ILE A 79 0.57 1.71 -5.34
C ILE A 79 0.69 0.91 -6.62
N GLY A 80 -0.44 0.43 -7.11
CA GLY A 80 -0.61 -0.18 -8.42
C GLY A 80 -2.09 -0.26 -8.73
N ASP A 81 -2.51 0.09 -9.95
CA ASP A 81 -3.93 0.10 -10.28
C ASP A 81 -4.44 -1.29 -10.68
N ASN A 82 -5.66 -1.62 -10.27
CA ASN A 82 -6.31 -2.88 -10.59
C ASN A 82 -7.24 -2.67 -11.81
N PRO A 83 -7.30 -3.62 -12.75
CA PRO A 83 -6.76 -4.99 -12.72
C PRO A 83 -5.36 -5.17 -13.33
N GLY A 84 -4.81 -4.16 -14.00
CA GLY A 84 -3.59 -4.29 -14.80
C GLY A 84 -2.27 -4.21 -14.05
N ARG A 85 -2.28 -3.81 -12.77
CA ARG A 85 -1.11 -3.46 -11.96
C ARG A 85 -0.19 -2.49 -12.69
N LYS A 86 -0.79 -1.38 -13.14
CA LYS A 86 -0.13 -0.26 -13.84
C LYS A 86 -0.24 1.02 -12.99
N GLU A 87 0.24 2.14 -13.54
CA GLU A 87 0.14 3.44 -12.89
C GLU A 87 -1.32 3.83 -12.56
N PRO A 88 -1.56 4.70 -11.56
CA PRO A 88 -2.88 5.23 -11.25
C PRO A 88 -3.62 5.77 -12.48
N THR A 89 -4.94 5.72 -12.48
CA THR A 89 -5.83 6.12 -13.57
C THR A 89 -5.94 5.14 -14.75
N THR A 90 -5.29 4.01 -14.67
CA THR A 90 -5.39 2.97 -15.71
C THR A 90 -6.41 1.87 -15.37
N GLY A 91 -6.96 1.88 -14.18
CA GLY A 91 -7.88 0.86 -13.68
C GLY A 91 -9.06 1.43 -12.89
N GLU A 92 -9.51 0.68 -11.90
CA GLU A 92 -10.75 0.97 -11.15
C GLU A 92 -10.53 1.70 -9.83
N ILE A 93 -9.28 1.85 -9.36
CA ILE A 93 -8.99 2.43 -8.04
C ILE A 93 -9.02 3.96 -8.10
N ASN A 94 -9.79 4.59 -7.24
CA ASN A 94 -9.82 6.04 -7.13
C ASN A 94 -8.65 6.56 -6.29
N TYR A 95 -7.46 6.57 -6.87
CA TYR A 95 -6.23 7.01 -6.20
C TYR A 95 -6.28 8.45 -5.72
N LYS A 96 -6.97 9.35 -6.43
CA LYS A 96 -7.11 10.74 -5.99
C LYS A 96 -7.80 10.85 -4.63
N ASN A 97 -8.87 10.08 -4.41
CA ASN A 97 -9.56 10.05 -3.12
C ASN A 97 -8.72 9.37 -2.03
N ILE A 98 -8.00 8.31 -2.37
CA ILE A 98 -7.13 7.62 -1.41
C ILE A 98 -5.98 8.52 -0.99
N PHE A 99 -5.29 9.19 -1.91
CA PHE A 99 -4.20 10.11 -1.61
C PHE A 99 -4.68 11.30 -0.76
N LYS A 100 -5.84 11.87 -1.11
CA LYS A 100 -6.46 12.93 -0.30
C LYS A 100 -6.74 12.46 1.13
N TYR A 101 -7.23 11.24 1.31
CA TYR A 101 -7.47 10.65 2.63
C TYR A 101 -6.17 10.49 3.42
N ILE A 102 -5.15 9.86 2.81
CA ILE A 102 -3.84 9.61 3.44
C ILE A 102 -3.18 10.94 3.84
N HIS A 103 -3.19 11.94 2.94
CA HIS A 103 -2.66 13.29 3.20
C HIS A 103 -3.41 13.98 4.34
N GLY A 104 -4.75 13.93 4.32
CA GLY A 104 -5.58 14.52 5.38
C GLY A 104 -5.33 13.93 6.76
N ARG A 105 -4.86 12.70 6.83
CA ARG A 105 -4.43 12.00 8.05
C ARG A 105 -2.97 12.30 8.43
N ARG A 106 -2.26 13.13 7.65
CA ARG A 106 -0.87 13.54 7.88
C ARG A 106 0.11 12.36 7.94
N PHE A 107 -0.06 11.39 7.05
CA PHE A 107 0.91 10.32 6.91
C PHE A 107 2.26 10.89 6.47
N ASN A 108 3.32 10.54 7.18
CA ASN A 108 4.69 11.01 6.89
C ASN A 108 5.63 9.89 6.41
N GLY A 109 5.08 8.74 6.07
CA GLY A 109 5.81 7.62 5.49
C GLY A 109 5.90 7.71 3.96
N ILE A 110 6.23 6.60 3.34
CA ILE A 110 6.44 6.48 1.90
C ILE A 110 5.23 5.84 1.24
N LEU A 111 4.83 6.38 0.09
CA LEU A 111 3.92 5.77 -0.87
C LEU A 111 4.76 5.30 -2.05
N GLY A 112 5.12 4.02 -2.07
CA GLY A 112 6.00 3.43 -3.09
C GLY A 112 5.22 2.95 -4.30
N MET A 113 5.83 3.14 -5.47
CA MET A 113 5.28 2.62 -6.73
C MET A 113 5.68 1.16 -6.91
N GLU A 114 4.69 0.26 -7.03
CA GLU A 114 4.94 -1.14 -7.35
C GLU A 114 4.02 -1.60 -8.47
N HIS A 115 4.34 -1.15 -9.66
CA HIS A 115 3.56 -1.46 -10.87
C HIS A 115 4.41 -1.37 -12.13
N GLY A 116 3.93 -1.98 -13.21
CA GLY A 116 4.50 -1.76 -14.54
C GLY A 116 3.88 -0.54 -15.20
N ASN A 117 4.47 -0.11 -16.32
CA ASN A 117 3.95 0.99 -17.12
C ASN A 117 2.86 0.52 -18.09
N SER A 118 1.84 1.32 -18.34
CA SER A 118 0.78 1.02 -19.31
C SER A 118 1.24 1.13 -20.77
N LYS A 119 2.29 1.92 -21.00
CA LYS A 119 2.89 2.12 -22.33
C LYS A 119 4.38 1.77 -22.26
N PRO A 120 4.99 1.37 -23.40
CA PRO A 120 6.42 1.09 -23.46
C PRO A 120 7.25 2.38 -23.46
N ASP A 121 8.54 2.23 -23.22
CA ASP A 121 9.59 3.22 -23.39
C ASP A 121 9.30 4.58 -22.71
N LYS A 122 9.83 5.63 -23.24
CA LYS A 122 9.68 6.99 -22.71
C LYS A 122 8.23 7.46 -22.64
N ALA A 123 7.36 6.95 -23.50
CA ALA A 123 5.93 7.27 -23.44
C ALA A 123 5.28 6.69 -22.18
N GLY A 124 5.73 5.52 -21.72
CA GLY A 124 5.30 4.93 -20.46
C GLY A 124 5.80 5.71 -19.25
N GLU A 125 7.06 6.12 -19.24
CA GLU A 125 7.63 6.94 -18.16
C GLU A 125 6.87 8.27 -18.00
N LEU A 126 6.58 8.95 -19.10
CA LEU A 126 5.79 10.19 -19.07
C LEU A 126 4.35 9.95 -18.60
N ALA A 127 3.72 8.85 -19.02
CA ALA A 127 2.38 8.50 -18.57
C ALA A 127 2.32 8.28 -17.06
N VAL A 128 3.31 7.60 -16.47
CA VAL A 128 3.45 7.41 -15.02
C VAL A 128 3.53 8.78 -14.32
N ILE A 129 4.42 9.67 -14.76
CA ILE A 129 4.58 11.00 -14.17
C ILE A 129 3.25 11.78 -14.18
N GLU A 130 2.57 11.81 -15.32
CA GLU A 130 1.29 12.53 -15.44
C GLU A 130 0.18 11.89 -14.62
N ALA A 131 0.13 10.57 -14.51
CA ALA A 131 -0.82 9.86 -13.67
C ALA A 131 -0.67 10.27 -12.20
N TYR A 132 0.56 10.25 -11.66
CA TYR A 132 0.81 10.66 -10.27
C TYR A 132 0.50 12.14 -10.04
N LYS A 133 0.91 13.04 -10.92
CA LYS A 133 0.53 14.46 -10.85
C LYS A 133 -0.99 14.65 -10.79
N SER A 134 -1.71 13.89 -11.62
CA SER A 134 -3.18 13.97 -11.69
C SER A 134 -3.85 13.54 -10.39
N VAL A 135 -3.40 12.45 -9.77
CA VAL A 135 -4.02 11.94 -8.54
C VAL A 135 -3.57 12.67 -7.29
N ASP A 136 -2.43 13.37 -7.35
CA ASP A 136 -1.93 14.20 -6.24
C ASP A 136 -2.41 15.67 -6.32
N SER A 137 -3.18 16.02 -7.34
CA SER A 137 -3.71 17.38 -7.58
C SER A 137 -5.01 17.64 -6.82
N PHE A 138 -5.04 17.49 -5.51
CA PHE A 138 -6.21 17.74 -4.66
C PHE A 138 -6.01 18.88 -3.63
N MET A 139 -4.86 19.50 -3.64
CA MET A 139 -4.52 20.67 -2.82
C MET A 139 -4.88 21.95 -3.57
#